data_b5b162ba9c9bea9660b38479316970ab
#
_entry.id   b5b162ba9c9bea9660b38479316970ab
#
_cell.length_a   1.000
_cell.length_b   1.000
_cell.length_c   1.000
_cell.angle_alpha   90.00
_cell.angle_beta   90.00
_cell.angle_gamma   90.00
#
_symmetry.space_group_name_H-M   'P 1'
#
loop_
_entity.id
_entity.type
_entity.pdbx_description
1 polymer ?
#
loop_
_entity_poly.entity_id
_entity_poly.type
_entity_poly.pdbx_seq_one_letter_code
_entity_poly.pdbx_strand_id
1 'polypeptide(L)'
;MNEANNILNRISSRKGQIAILIDPEKCSDTTKLSEILKKAHFANVNYLFVGGSTVDREEFINCIDFIKENSKIPLVIFPGASHQISNKADALLYLSLISGRNPDFLIGHHVLSASEVYDMNIEVLPTGYILIEGGTNSSVAYISQTTPIPGDKMSIIVNTAKAGILQGKKLLYFDAGSGAKFHVPINVIEEINKL
;
A
#
# COMPACT_ATOMS: atom_id res chain seq x y z
N MET A 1 21.09 4.07 -9.45
CA MET A 1 19.93 4.99 -9.42
C MET A 1 20.38 6.27 -8.76
N ASN A 2 19.98 7.44 -9.29
CA ASN A 2 20.31 8.74 -8.67
C ASN A 2 19.48 8.84 -7.38
N GLU A 3 20.11 8.92 -6.20
CA GLU A 3 19.45 8.94 -4.88
C GLU A 3 18.36 10.03 -4.75
N ALA A 4 18.47 11.11 -5.52
CA ALA A 4 17.50 12.21 -5.51
C ALA A 4 16.13 11.88 -6.12
N ASN A 5 15.98 10.76 -6.86
CA ASN A 5 14.74 10.39 -7.58
C ASN A 5 14.02 9.15 -7.00
N ASN A 6 14.46 8.70 -5.85
CA ASN A 6 13.90 7.52 -5.23
C ASN A 6 12.55 7.88 -4.55
N ILE A 7 11.58 6.97 -4.67
CA ILE A 7 10.19 7.18 -4.19
C ILE A 7 10.16 7.41 -2.67
N LEU A 8 10.96 6.68 -1.91
CA LEU A 8 11.05 6.86 -0.46
C LEU A 8 11.47 8.30 -0.09
N ASN A 9 12.53 8.82 -0.72
CA ASN A 9 12.98 10.18 -0.48
C ASN A 9 11.93 11.21 -0.86
N ARG A 10 11.21 10.99 -1.96
CA ARG A 10 10.10 11.86 -2.38
C ARG A 10 8.94 11.85 -1.39
N ILE A 11 8.56 10.67 -0.87
CA ILE A 11 7.51 10.53 0.15
C ILE A 11 7.95 11.24 1.44
N SER A 12 9.20 11.07 1.87
CA SER A 12 9.73 11.62 3.13
C SER A 12 10.02 13.12 3.06
N SER A 13 10.26 13.69 1.88
CA SER A 13 10.74 15.07 1.73
C SER A 13 9.63 16.13 1.90
N ARG A 14 8.35 15.76 1.77
CA ARG A 14 7.25 16.74 1.88
C ARG A 14 5.97 16.09 2.41
N LYS A 15 5.18 16.89 3.13
CA LYS A 15 3.87 16.49 3.65
C LYS A 15 2.75 16.81 2.65
N GLY A 16 1.55 16.27 2.88
CA GLY A 16 0.35 16.59 2.12
C GLY A 16 0.35 16.01 0.70
N GLN A 17 1.05 14.89 0.49
CA GLN A 17 1.04 14.16 -0.77
C GLN A 17 -0.21 13.29 -0.87
N ILE A 18 -0.69 13.08 -2.09
CA ILE A 18 -1.87 12.27 -2.39
C ILE A 18 -1.45 11.06 -3.21
N ALA A 19 -1.85 9.88 -2.77
CA ALA A 19 -1.82 8.65 -3.53
C ALA A 19 -3.25 8.16 -3.81
N ILE A 20 -3.51 7.65 -5.00
CA ILE A 20 -4.78 6.99 -5.35
C ILE A 20 -4.50 5.51 -5.52
N LEU A 21 -5.22 4.66 -4.78
CA LEU A 21 -5.19 3.22 -4.95
C LEU A 21 -6.15 2.81 -6.08
N ILE A 22 -5.61 2.15 -7.08
CA ILE A 22 -6.32 1.55 -8.21
C ILE A 22 -6.40 0.05 -7.94
N ASP A 23 -7.61 -0.46 -7.83
CA ASP A 23 -7.92 -1.87 -7.69
C ASP A 23 -8.17 -2.44 -9.10
N PRO A 24 -7.31 -3.34 -9.62
CA PRO A 24 -7.44 -3.86 -10.98
C PRO A 24 -8.80 -4.52 -11.27
N GLU A 25 -9.38 -5.27 -10.32
CA GLU A 25 -10.71 -5.87 -10.48
C GLU A 25 -11.79 -4.83 -10.79
N LYS A 26 -11.70 -3.65 -10.18
CA LYS A 26 -12.67 -2.56 -10.38
C LYS A 26 -12.38 -1.72 -11.62
N CYS A 27 -11.21 -1.90 -12.21
CA CYS A 27 -10.70 -1.11 -13.34
C CYS A 27 -10.37 -1.96 -14.57
N SER A 28 -10.98 -3.14 -14.71
CA SER A 28 -10.86 -4.00 -15.90
C SER A 28 -11.36 -3.31 -17.19
N ASP A 29 -12.26 -2.33 -17.06
CA ASP A 29 -12.69 -1.46 -18.15
C ASP A 29 -11.64 -0.35 -18.34
N THR A 30 -10.92 -0.41 -19.46
CA THR A 30 -9.89 0.58 -19.85
C THR A 30 -10.44 2.00 -19.98
N THR A 31 -11.72 2.17 -20.29
CA THR A 31 -12.37 3.48 -20.36
C THR A 31 -12.43 4.13 -18.98
N LYS A 32 -12.88 3.36 -17.97
CA LYS A 32 -12.91 3.82 -16.59
C LYS A 32 -11.52 4.12 -16.06
N LEU A 33 -10.55 3.26 -16.35
CA LEU A 33 -9.16 3.46 -15.95
C LEU A 33 -8.58 4.74 -16.57
N SER A 34 -8.83 5.00 -17.87
CA SER A 34 -8.45 6.25 -18.54
C SER A 34 -9.04 7.48 -17.85
N GLU A 35 -10.31 7.42 -17.45
CA GLU A 35 -10.95 8.54 -16.74
C GLU A 35 -10.31 8.78 -15.36
N ILE A 36 -9.97 7.71 -14.63
CA ILE A 36 -9.28 7.82 -13.35
C ILE A 36 -7.92 8.49 -13.54
N LEU A 37 -7.14 8.06 -14.55
CA LEU A 37 -5.82 8.63 -14.85
C LEU A 37 -5.93 10.12 -15.23
N LYS A 38 -6.91 10.51 -16.04
CA LYS A 38 -7.16 11.92 -16.38
C LYS A 38 -7.49 12.75 -15.13
N LYS A 39 -8.35 12.25 -14.24
CA LYS A 39 -8.70 12.91 -12.98
C LYS A 39 -7.51 13.01 -12.04
N ALA A 40 -6.72 11.94 -11.93
CA ALA A 40 -5.49 11.91 -11.12
C ALA A 40 -4.47 12.95 -11.60
N HIS A 41 -4.29 13.06 -12.92
CA HIS A 41 -3.42 14.08 -13.52
C HIS A 41 -3.93 15.50 -13.24
N PHE A 42 -5.22 15.75 -13.47
CA PHE A 42 -5.84 17.06 -13.21
C PHE A 42 -5.73 17.48 -11.74
N ALA A 43 -5.89 16.53 -10.81
CA ALA A 43 -5.78 16.76 -9.36
C ALA A 43 -4.34 16.81 -8.85
N ASN A 44 -3.32 16.71 -9.71
CA ASN A 44 -1.90 16.67 -9.33
C ASN A 44 -1.60 15.58 -8.29
N VAL A 45 -2.18 14.38 -8.46
CA VAL A 45 -1.90 13.23 -7.63
C VAL A 45 -0.41 12.88 -7.69
N ASN A 46 0.20 12.58 -6.56
CA ASN A 46 1.64 12.37 -6.45
C ASN A 46 2.05 10.94 -6.80
N TYR A 47 1.18 9.95 -6.48
CA TYR A 47 1.44 8.53 -6.71
C TYR A 47 0.16 7.79 -7.12
N LEU A 48 0.32 6.81 -7.98
CA LEU A 48 -0.71 5.78 -8.21
C LEU A 48 -0.26 4.52 -7.49
N PHE A 49 -1.11 4.00 -6.61
CA PHE A 49 -0.93 2.69 -6.01
C PHE A 49 -1.76 1.68 -6.78
N VAL A 50 -1.24 0.47 -7.01
CA VAL A 50 -1.95 -0.60 -7.73
C VAL A 50 -1.86 -1.90 -6.96
N GLY A 51 -3.01 -2.52 -6.73
CA GLY A 51 -3.13 -3.81 -6.07
C GLY A 51 -4.51 -4.01 -5.45
N GLY A 52 -4.76 -5.20 -4.97
CA GLY A 52 -6.01 -5.58 -4.33
C GLY A 52 -5.91 -6.94 -3.67
N SER A 53 -6.82 -7.23 -2.73
CA SER A 53 -6.75 -8.45 -1.91
C SER A 53 -7.04 -9.73 -2.69
N THR A 54 -7.74 -9.64 -3.83
CA THR A 54 -8.29 -10.77 -4.59
C THR A 54 -7.85 -10.79 -6.05
N VAL A 55 -7.09 -9.79 -6.50
CA VAL A 55 -6.65 -9.60 -7.88
C VAL A 55 -5.74 -10.72 -8.35
N ASP A 56 -6.03 -11.31 -9.51
CA ASP A 56 -5.15 -12.28 -10.14
C ASP A 56 -3.93 -11.64 -10.83
N ARG A 57 -2.97 -12.48 -11.24
CA ARG A 57 -1.71 -12.01 -11.85
C ARG A 57 -1.93 -11.32 -13.20
N GLU A 58 -2.82 -11.84 -14.03
CA GLU A 58 -3.05 -11.33 -15.39
C GLU A 58 -3.72 -9.96 -15.33
N GLU A 59 -4.79 -9.82 -14.57
CA GLU A 59 -5.46 -8.54 -14.36
C GLU A 59 -4.52 -7.49 -13.78
N PHE A 60 -3.67 -7.89 -12.80
CA PHE A 60 -2.68 -7.03 -12.19
C PHE A 60 -1.67 -6.50 -13.22
N ILE A 61 -1.07 -7.38 -14.04
CA ILE A 61 -0.08 -6.99 -15.04
C ILE A 61 -0.71 -6.12 -16.13
N ASN A 62 -1.89 -6.47 -16.63
CA ASN A 62 -2.60 -5.69 -17.63
C ASN A 62 -2.90 -4.26 -17.13
N CYS A 63 -3.29 -4.12 -15.86
CA CYS A 63 -3.52 -2.82 -15.24
C CYS A 63 -2.23 -1.99 -15.14
N ILE A 64 -1.12 -2.59 -14.72
CA ILE A 64 0.19 -1.91 -14.66
C ILE A 64 0.62 -1.44 -16.05
N ASP A 65 0.52 -2.30 -17.05
CA ASP A 65 0.92 -1.99 -18.42
C ASP A 65 0.12 -0.80 -18.96
N PHE A 66 -1.19 -0.85 -18.82
CA PHE A 66 -2.06 0.24 -19.24
C PHE A 66 -1.71 1.57 -18.54
N ILE A 67 -1.46 1.54 -17.23
CA ILE A 67 -1.11 2.76 -16.48
C ILE A 67 0.23 3.32 -16.96
N LYS A 68 1.25 2.48 -17.15
CA LYS A 68 2.59 2.94 -17.58
C LYS A 68 2.59 3.50 -18.99
N GLU A 69 1.72 3.03 -19.88
CA GLU A 69 1.53 3.56 -21.22
C GLU A 69 0.80 4.92 -21.22
N ASN A 70 -0.13 5.14 -20.26
CA ASN A 70 -1.05 6.27 -20.29
C ASN A 70 -0.79 7.32 -19.19
N SER A 71 0.20 7.13 -18.30
CA SER A 71 0.49 8.06 -17.20
C SER A 71 1.98 8.19 -16.93
N LYS A 72 2.39 9.41 -16.50
CA LYS A 72 3.74 9.72 -15.98
C LYS A 72 3.77 9.82 -14.46
N ILE A 73 2.64 9.67 -13.78
CA ILE A 73 2.58 9.66 -12.33
C ILE A 73 3.30 8.41 -11.82
N PRO A 74 4.20 8.52 -10.84
CA PRO A 74 4.90 7.36 -10.29
C PRO A 74 3.93 6.27 -9.82
N LEU A 75 4.22 5.05 -10.25
CA LEU A 75 3.41 3.86 -10.00
C LEU A 75 4.06 3.01 -8.92
N VAL A 76 3.35 2.79 -7.83
CA VAL A 76 3.80 2.00 -6.68
C VAL A 76 2.90 0.79 -6.51
N ILE A 77 3.48 -0.39 -6.44
CA ILE A 77 2.73 -1.61 -6.17
C ILE A 77 2.30 -1.64 -4.70
N PHE A 78 1.00 -1.87 -4.48
CA PHE A 78 0.39 -2.13 -3.18
C PHE A 78 -0.11 -3.59 -3.14
N PRO A 79 0.77 -4.57 -2.89
CA PRO A 79 0.45 -5.96 -3.16
C PRO A 79 -0.50 -6.54 -2.11
N GLY A 80 -1.55 -7.20 -2.54
CA GLY A 80 -2.41 -8.05 -1.70
C GLY A 80 -1.92 -9.48 -1.59
N ALA A 81 -1.05 -9.92 -2.51
CA ALA A 81 -0.51 -11.28 -2.56
C ALA A 81 0.89 -11.30 -3.18
N SER A 82 1.63 -12.40 -2.97
CA SER A 82 3.02 -12.58 -3.43
C SER A 82 3.23 -12.52 -4.95
N HIS A 83 2.19 -12.77 -5.73
CA HIS A 83 2.25 -12.75 -7.19
C HIS A 83 2.00 -11.37 -7.81
N GLN A 84 1.60 -10.37 -7.00
CA GLN A 84 1.38 -9.00 -7.46
C GLN A 84 2.69 -8.21 -7.46
N ILE A 85 3.58 -8.58 -8.36
CA ILE A 85 4.90 -7.96 -8.56
C ILE A 85 5.14 -7.71 -10.05
N SER A 86 5.84 -6.61 -10.37
CA SER A 86 6.20 -6.23 -11.73
C SER A 86 7.39 -5.27 -11.74
N ASN A 87 8.36 -5.52 -12.61
CA ASN A 87 9.51 -4.64 -12.81
C ASN A 87 9.18 -3.35 -13.60
N LYS A 88 7.95 -3.20 -14.10
CA LYS A 88 7.49 -1.99 -14.79
C LYS A 88 7.06 -0.88 -13.83
N ALA A 89 6.78 -1.20 -12.57
CA ALA A 89 6.46 -0.20 -11.56
C ALA A 89 7.71 0.54 -11.10
N ASP A 90 7.51 1.69 -10.46
CA ASP A 90 8.61 2.53 -9.95
C ASP A 90 9.04 2.11 -8.54
N ALA A 91 8.12 1.58 -7.74
CA ALA A 91 8.40 1.03 -6.42
C ALA A 91 7.39 -0.06 -6.00
N LEU A 92 7.77 -0.81 -4.97
CA LEU A 92 6.94 -1.84 -4.32
C LEU A 92 6.86 -1.56 -2.82
N LEU A 93 5.64 -1.42 -2.27
CA LEU A 93 5.43 -1.49 -0.83
C LEU A 93 5.62 -2.95 -0.37
N TYR A 94 6.73 -3.23 0.31
CA TYR A 94 6.99 -4.56 0.85
C TYR A 94 6.27 -4.68 2.19
N LEU A 95 4.96 -4.98 2.09
CA LEU A 95 3.99 -4.87 3.18
C LEU A 95 4.14 -6.00 4.20
N SER A 96 4.28 -5.66 5.49
CA SER A 96 4.03 -6.57 6.60
C SER A 96 2.81 -6.09 7.37
N LEU A 97 1.77 -6.92 7.50
CA LEU A 97 0.56 -6.58 8.27
C LEU A 97 0.84 -6.72 9.78
N ILE A 98 1.58 -5.75 10.32
CA ILE A 98 2.11 -5.80 11.70
C ILE A 98 1.04 -5.65 12.78
N SER A 99 -0.17 -5.23 12.45
CA SER A 99 -1.33 -5.27 13.35
C SER A 99 -1.94 -6.67 13.48
N GLY A 100 -1.67 -7.56 12.51
CA GLY A 100 -2.15 -8.94 12.50
C GLY A 100 -1.26 -9.91 13.29
N ARG A 101 -1.68 -11.17 13.30
CA ARG A 101 -0.93 -12.30 13.88
C ARG A 101 -0.83 -13.47 12.90
N ASN A 102 -1.29 -13.27 11.65
CA ASN A 102 -1.17 -14.28 10.61
C ASN A 102 0.25 -14.24 10.02
N PRO A 103 1.03 -15.34 10.14
CA PRO A 103 2.42 -15.37 9.67
C PRO A 103 2.54 -15.19 8.16
N ASP A 104 1.54 -15.56 7.35
CA ASP A 104 1.58 -15.39 5.90
C ASP A 104 1.67 -13.91 5.52
N PHE A 105 0.92 -13.05 6.22
CA PHE A 105 0.94 -11.60 6.01
C PHE A 105 2.04 -10.87 6.78
N LEU A 106 2.71 -11.54 7.70
CA LEU A 106 3.88 -11.00 8.40
C LEU A 106 5.18 -11.27 7.64
N ILE A 107 5.36 -12.48 7.07
CA ILE A 107 6.59 -12.91 6.41
C ILE A 107 6.37 -13.88 5.25
N GLY A 108 5.29 -14.69 5.25
CA GLY A 108 5.09 -15.77 4.28
C GLY A 108 5.12 -15.26 2.83
N HIS A 109 4.32 -14.25 2.52
CA HIS A 109 4.32 -13.62 1.18
C HIS A 109 5.67 -13.03 0.78
N HIS A 110 6.44 -12.52 1.74
CA HIS A 110 7.80 -12.04 1.47
C HIS A 110 8.72 -13.17 1.03
N VAL A 111 8.69 -14.30 1.72
CA VAL A 111 9.51 -15.46 1.37
C VAL A 111 9.17 -15.98 -0.01
N LEU A 112 7.87 -16.06 -0.35
CA LEU A 112 7.40 -16.53 -1.66
C LEU A 112 7.82 -15.62 -2.82
N SER A 113 7.89 -14.30 -2.60
CA SER A 113 8.23 -13.33 -3.63
C SER A 113 9.71 -12.90 -3.61
N ALA A 114 10.48 -13.28 -2.59
CA ALA A 114 11.80 -12.73 -2.32
C ALA A 114 12.77 -12.87 -3.50
N SER A 115 12.86 -14.05 -4.13
CA SER A 115 13.79 -14.27 -5.24
C SER A 115 13.46 -13.33 -6.42
N GLU A 116 12.19 -13.29 -6.83
CA GLU A 116 11.77 -12.45 -7.96
C GLU A 116 11.98 -10.96 -7.64
N VAL A 117 11.58 -10.50 -6.44
CA VAL A 117 11.76 -9.09 -6.01
C VAL A 117 13.23 -8.71 -5.90
N TYR A 118 14.09 -9.62 -5.41
CA TYR A 118 15.53 -9.36 -5.25
C TYR A 118 16.22 -9.14 -6.60
N ASP A 119 15.81 -9.89 -7.63
CA ASP A 119 16.36 -9.81 -8.97
C ASP A 119 15.77 -8.65 -9.80
N MET A 120 14.68 -8.06 -9.33
CA MET A 120 14.07 -6.88 -9.98
C MET A 120 14.85 -5.61 -9.69
N ASN A 121 15.00 -4.75 -10.70
CA ASN A 121 15.53 -3.39 -10.52
C ASN A 121 14.41 -2.41 -10.15
N ILE A 122 13.67 -2.70 -9.05
CA ILE A 122 12.58 -1.89 -8.52
C ILE A 122 12.96 -1.36 -7.14
N GLU A 123 12.47 -0.18 -6.77
CA GLU A 123 12.65 0.32 -5.41
C GLU A 123 11.73 -0.41 -4.43
N VAL A 124 12.33 -1.09 -3.43
CA VAL A 124 11.59 -1.82 -2.40
C VAL A 124 11.42 -0.94 -1.16
N LEU A 125 10.16 -0.74 -0.73
CA LEU A 125 9.79 0.11 0.41
C LEU A 125 9.32 -0.76 1.59
N PRO A 126 10.17 -1.10 2.56
CA PRO A 126 9.76 -1.86 3.74
C PRO A 126 8.67 -1.13 4.51
N THR A 127 7.44 -1.65 4.48
CA THR A 127 6.25 -0.95 4.98
C THR A 127 5.54 -1.76 6.06
N GLY A 128 5.29 -1.14 7.22
CA GLY A 128 4.43 -1.68 8.27
C GLY A 128 2.99 -1.31 8.01
N TYR A 129 2.14 -2.30 7.73
CA TYR A 129 0.71 -2.10 7.51
C TYR A 129 -0.04 -2.30 8.82
N ILE A 130 -0.84 -1.31 9.22
CA ILE A 130 -1.61 -1.27 10.47
C ILE A 130 -3.09 -1.09 10.12
N LEU A 131 -3.88 -2.14 10.34
CA LEU A 131 -5.31 -2.12 10.12
C LEU A 131 -6.03 -1.63 11.37
N ILE A 132 -6.77 -0.53 11.23
CA ILE A 132 -7.60 0.10 12.27
C ILE A 132 -9.07 -0.19 11.96
N GLU A 133 -9.88 -0.34 12.99
CA GLU A 133 -11.31 -0.58 12.83
C GLU A 133 -12.00 0.61 12.13
N GLY A 134 -12.61 0.33 10.96
CA GLY A 134 -13.33 1.31 10.14
C GLY A 134 -14.85 1.18 10.18
N GLY A 135 -15.40 0.37 11.10
CA GLY A 135 -16.85 0.17 11.27
C GLY A 135 -17.50 -0.73 10.20
N THR A 136 -16.70 -1.48 9.43
CA THR A 136 -17.15 -2.46 8.44
C THR A 136 -16.22 -3.66 8.41
N ASN A 137 -16.74 -4.81 7.98
CA ASN A 137 -15.90 -5.96 7.66
C ASN A 137 -15.19 -5.70 6.32
N SER A 138 -13.89 -5.47 6.35
CA SER A 138 -13.10 -5.22 5.14
C SER A 138 -12.57 -6.53 4.53
N SER A 139 -12.35 -6.52 3.21
CA SER A 139 -11.75 -7.66 2.51
C SER A 139 -10.38 -8.03 3.09
N VAL A 140 -9.55 -7.04 3.43
CA VAL A 140 -8.25 -7.28 4.04
C VAL A 140 -8.36 -7.98 5.40
N ALA A 141 -9.32 -7.61 6.25
CA ALA A 141 -9.54 -8.26 7.54
C ALA A 141 -9.91 -9.74 7.36
N TYR A 142 -10.82 -10.01 6.42
CA TYR A 142 -11.28 -11.36 6.13
C TYR A 142 -10.17 -12.24 5.54
N ILE A 143 -9.53 -11.77 4.47
CA ILE A 143 -8.48 -12.54 3.75
C ILE A 143 -7.26 -12.78 4.63
N SER A 144 -6.83 -11.77 5.39
CA SER A 144 -5.67 -11.90 6.28
C SER A 144 -5.99 -12.54 7.63
N GLN A 145 -7.26 -12.84 7.92
CA GLN A 145 -7.71 -13.32 9.23
C GLN A 145 -7.24 -12.42 10.38
N THR A 146 -7.26 -11.12 10.13
CA THR A 146 -6.78 -10.10 11.07
C THR A 146 -7.95 -9.33 11.66
N THR A 147 -8.05 -9.31 12.98
CA THR A 147 -8.95 -8.39 13.69
C THR A 147 -8.34 -6.99 13.66
N PRO A 148 -9.02 -5.97 13.10
CA PRO A 148 -8.53 -4.60 13.14
C PRO A 148 -8.34 -4.10 14.56
N ILE A 149 -7.35 -3.23 14.78
CA ILE A 149 -7.15 -2.61 16.11
C ILE A 149 -8.29 -1.60 16.32
N PRO A 150 -9.03 -1.66 17.46
CA PRO A 150 -10.04 -0.66 17.75
C PRO A 150 -9.44 0.75 17.81
N GLY A 151 -10.09 1.73 17.18
CA GLY A 151 -9.56 3.08 17.02
C GLY A 151 -9.38 3.86 18.34
N ASP A 152 -10.05 3.43 19.44
CA ASP A 152 -9.91 3.97 20.79
C ASP A 152 -8.71 3.39 21.56
N LYS A 153 -8.04 2.35 21.07
CA LYS A 153 -6.91 1.68 21.72
C LYS A 153 -5.58 2.30 21.34
N MET A 154 -5.42 3.59 21.61
CA MET A 154 -4.22 4.37 21.25
C MET A 154 -2.91 3.71 21.64
N SER A 155 -2.82 3.15 22.85
CA SER A 155 -1.59 2.49 23.32
C SER A 155 -1.20 1.27 22.46
N ILE A 156 -2.20 0.50 22.00
CA ILE A 156 -1.94 -0.66 21.13
C ILE A 156 -1.46 -0.18 19.76
N ILE A 157 -2.12 0.84 19.19
CA ILE A 157 -1.78 1.41 17.88
C ILE A 157 -0.34 1.95 17.90
N VAL A 158 -0.01 2.79 18.90
CA VAL A 158 1.32 3.40 19.05
C VAL A 158 2.41 2.34 19.27
N ASN A 159 2.16 1.34 20.12
CA ASN A 159 3.13 0.27 20.33
C ASN A 159 3.32 -0.60 19.08
N THR A 160 2.27 -0.82 18.29
CA THR A 160 2.38 -1.52 16.99
C THR A 160 3.23 -0.71 16.01
N ALA A 161 3.03 0.61 15.94
CA ALA A 161 3.84 1.49 15.11
C ALA A 161 5.32 1.50 15.53
N LYS A 162 5.59 1.63 16.83
CA LYS A 162 6.95 1.54 17.40
C LYS A 162 7.64 0.21 17.06
N ALA A 163 6.89 -0.90 17.17
CA ALA A 163 7.43 -2.21 16.79
C ALA A 163 7.81 -2.25 15.30
N GLY A 164 6.99 -1.68 14.42
CA GLY A 164 7.33 -1.55 13.01
C GLY A 164 8.62 -0.74 12.78
N ILE A 165 8.76 0.41 13.43
CA ILE A 165 9.96 1.25 13.35
C ILE A 165 11.20 0.47 13.82
N LEU A 166 11.10 -0.21 14.96
CA LEU A 166 12.21 -1.01 15.53
C LEU A 166 12.58 -2.20 14.63
N GLN A 167 11.64 -2.73 13.84
CA GLN A 167 11.89 -3.74 12.82
C GLN A 167 12.48 -3.17 11.53
N GLY A 168 12.76 -1.87 11.45
CA GLY A 168 13.35 -1.22 10.28
C GLY A 168 12.36 -0.88 9.16
N LYS A 169 11.05 -0.86 9.43
CA LYS A 169 10.06 -0.37 8.46
C LYS A 169 10.33 1.11 8.17
N LYS A 170 10.35 1.45 6.88
CA LYS A 170 10.62 2.82 6.41
C LYS A 170 9.35 3.65 6.28
N LEU A 171 8.22 2.97 6.09
CA LEU A 171 6.89 3.56 6.01
C LEU A 171 5.96 2.84 6.98
N LEU A 172 4.99 3.59 7.51
CA LEU A 172 3.84 3.05 8.23
C LEU A 172 2.58 3.42 7.46
N TYR A 173 1.80 2.43 7.08
CA TYR A 173 0.54 2.59 6.37
C TYR A 173 -0.61 2.26 7.31
N PHE A 174 -1.47 3.24 7.56
CA PHE A 174 -2.67 3.06 8.38
C PHE A 174 -3.90 2.96 7.48
N ASP A 175 -4.67 1.91 7.64
CA ASP A 175 -5.86 1.64 6.85
C ASP A 175 -7.06 1.35 7.75
N ALA A 176 -8.20 1.91 7.39
CA ALA A 176 -9.49 1.62 8.02
C ALA A 176 -10.29 0.54 7.26
N GLY A 177 -9.73 0.04 6.15
CA GLY A 177 -10.35 -0.93 5.25
C GLY A 177 -11.16 -0.30 4.12
N SER A 178 -11.23 -0.99 2.98
CA SER A 178 -12.02 -0.55 1.83
C SER A 178 -13.50 -0.46 2.19
N GLY A 179 -14.14 0.67 1.87
CA GLY A 179 -15.54 0.92 2.19
C GLY A 179 -15.82 1.23 3.67
N ALA A 180 -14.79 1.59 4.42
CA ALA A 180 -14.92 1.96 5.83
C ALA A 180 -15.93 3.09 6.06
N LYS A 181 -16.71 3.00 7.15
CA LYS A 181 -17.62 4.07 7.59
C LYS A 181 -16.86 5.20 8.28
N PHE A 182 -15.74 4.86 8.92
CA PHE A 182 -14.91 5.80 9.66
C PHE A 182 -13.49 5.75 9.08
N HIS A 183 -12.89 6.91 8.92
CA HIS A 183 -11.47 7.02 8.59
C HIS A 183 -10.59 6.68 9.81
N VAL A 184 -9.30 6.49 9.62
CA VAL A 184 -8.33 6.42 10.71
C VAL A 184 -8.46 7.68 11.56
N PRO A 185 -8.62 7.57 12.90
CA PRO A 185 -8.82 8.74 13.76
C PRO A 185 -7.66 9.74 13.66
N ILE A 186 -7.98 11.04 13.58
CA ILE A 186 -6.97 12.10 13.39
C ILE A 186 -5.96 12.10 14.54
N ASN A 187 -6.41 11.91 15.78
CA ASN A 187 -5.55 11.83 16.96
C ASN A 187 -4.53 10.68 16.90
N VAL A 188 -4.86 9.58 16.18
CA VAL A 188 -3.89 8.51 15.92
C VAL A 188 -2.75 9.03 15.04
N ILE A 189 -3.08 9.72 13.96
CA ILE A 189 -2.08 10.30 13.05
C ILE A 189 -1.23 11.35 13.76
N GLU A 190 -1.85 12.20 14.59
CA GLU A 190 -1.13 13.20 15.38
C GLU A 190 -0.14 12.57 16.37
N GLU A 191 -0.54 11.46 17.02
CA GLU A 191 0.33 10.77 17.98
C GLU A 191 1.50 10.04 17.27
N ILE A 192 1.22 9.40 16.14
CA ILE A 192 2.24 8.71 15.34
C ILE A 192 3.27 9.69 14.75
N ASN A 193 2.85 10.90 14.36
CA ASN A 193 3.76 11.92 13.85
C ASN A 193 4.77 12.45 14.89
N LYS A 194 4.66 12.06 16.15
CA LYS A 194 5.63 12.39 17.21
C LYS A 194 6.75 11.35 17.35
N LEU A 195 6.62 10.20 16.68
CA LEU A 195 7.62 9.13 16.72
C LEU A 195 8.77 9.39 15.74
#